data_63fdb5ca1303b2c13044036e46a83999
#
_entry.id   63fdb5ca1303b2c13044036e46a83999
#
_cell.length_a   1.000
_cell.length_b   1.000
_cell.length_c   1.000
_cell.angle_alpha   90.00
_cell.angle_beta   90.00
_cell.angle_gamma   90.00
#
_symmetry.space_group_name_H-M   'P 1'
#
loop_
_entity.id
_entity.type
_entity.pdbx_description
1 polymer ?
#
loop_
_entity_poly.entity_id
_entity_poly.type
_entity_poly.pdbx_seq_one_letter_code
_entity_poly.pdbx_strand_id
1 'polypeptide(L)'
;SATGFDKSEETPPWWQDSLMTTFRILTKSLTLLLMMVWAQFAFAQQSWVQVEAQPNESGAIARANAYAAEIESVSSFRLRSGWYAIVIGPFASEDQARGELLALRGRRAVPNDAFIADGRNFGAQIFGSDSVAVAPTAPAVPLPPLRAGEESPEDARLSERLLSREQRAQLQIALKWEGFYNSVIDASFGPGTRRAMAAWQENRRYEPTGILTTLQRGELVQGYLDVLQSLDMRPVIDTTAGIEVKMPAGLVTFDRYESPFVHYKPLTEDGVKAFLISQSGDQDTLTALYDILQTLEVVPGDGARTLRREDFFIEGQNDEIQSYTYARLSGGTVKGFSLIWPANDEKRFALAKDTMVTSFSPRQGVLPDTAGSGVQDIDLLAGLDIRRADRTRSGFYIDRDGAVLTTS
;
A
#
# COMPACT_ATOMS: atom_id res chain seq x y z
N SER A 1 25.85 -12.97 98.93
CA SER A 1 25.91 -13.87 97.79
C SER A 1 25.21 -13.30 96.62
N ALA A 2 25.96 -13.07 95.55
CA ALA A 2 25.58 -13.18 94.19
C ALA A 2 24.48 -12.21 93.64
N THR A 3 24.54 -11.64 92.58
CA THR A 3 25.25 -11.62 91.31
C THR A 3 24.55 -10.61 90.44
N GLY A 4 25.28 -9.81 89.71
CA GLY A 4 24.80 -8.79 88.77
C GLY A 4 24.12 -9.39 87.56
N PHE A 5 23.35 -8.57 86.90
CA PHE A 5 22.86 -8.85 85.60
C PHE A 5 23.07 -7.65 84.71
N ASP A 6 23.85 -7.91 83.72
CA ASP A 6 24.28 -7.07 82.63
C ASP A 6 23.12 -6.76 81.71
N LYS A 7 22.95 -5.49 81.25
CA LYS A 7 22.05 -5.07 80.24
C LYS A 7 22.81 -5.09 78.94
N SER A 8 22.59 -6.11 78.09
CA SER A 8 23.03 -6.13 76.73
C SER A 8 22.16 -5.21 75.91
N GLU A 9 22.79 -4.20 75.33
CA GLU A 9 22.21 -3.36 74.20
C GLU A 9 21.95 -4.24 73.00
N GLU A 10 20.68 -4.40 72.64
CA GLU A 10 20.32 -4.98 71.37
C GLU A 10 20.48 -3.91 70.24
N THR A 11 21.48 -4.04 69.42
CA THR A 11 21.60 -3.31 68.15
C THR A 11 20.64 -3.92 67.15
N PRO A 12 19.85 -3.11 66.41
CA PRO A 12 18.95 -3.64 65.37
C PRO A 12 19.74 -4.24 64.22
N PRO A 13 19.27 -5.32 63.63
CA PRO A 13 20.02 -6.06 62.63
C PRO A 13 20.20 -5.24 61.33
N TRP A 14 21.44 -5.15 60.86
CA TRP A 14 21.92 -4.42 59.68
C TRP A 14 21.09 -4.65 58.38
N TRP A 15 20.32 -5.70 58.31
CA TRP A 15 19.47 -6.00 57.15
C TRP A 15 18.20 -5.12 57.06
N GLN A 16 17.73 -4.48 58.12
CA GLN A 16 16.58 -3.58 58.08
C GLN A 16 16.88 -2.29 57.36
N ASP A 17 18.07 -1.72 57.47
CA ASP A 17 18.47 -0.52 56.77
C ASP A 17 18.73 -0.77 55.27
N SER A 18 19.22 -1.98 54.93
CA SER A 18 19.43 -2.38 53.55
C SER A 18 18.10 -2.57 52.78
N LEU A 19 17.07 -3.12 53.44
CA LEU A 19 15.76 -3.32 52.80
C LEU A 19 15.02 -2.00 52.55
N MET A 20 15.13 -1.03 53.44
CA MET A 20 14.48 0.27 53.28
C MET A 20 15.19 1.11 52.20
N THR A 21 16.50 1.00 52.06
CA THR A 21 17.26 1.72 51.03
C THR A 21 17.03 1.13 49.66
N THR A 22 16.98 -0.20 49.52
CA THR A 22 16.67 -0.87 48.24
C THR A 22 15.22 -0.63 47.81
N PHE A 23 14.26 -0.59 48.73
CA PHE A 23 12.85 -0.30 48.41
C PHE A 23 12.67 1.15 47.95
N ARG A 24 13.38 2.11 48.56
CA ARG A 24 13.38 3.52 48.13
C ARG A 24 14.05 3.76 46.75
N ILE A 25 15.06 2.98 46.40
CA ILE A 25 15.70 3.05 45.10
C ILE A 25 14.81 2.41 44.02
N LEU A 26 14.18 1.27 44.31
CA LEU A 26 13.25 0.59 43.39
C LEU A 26 12.01 1.43 43.11
N THR A 27 11.42 2.10 44.10
CA THR A 27 10.25 2.96 43.89
C THR A 27 10.60 4.20 43.12
N LYS A 28 11.76 4.82 43.32
CA LYS A 28 12.24 5.96 42.52
C LYS A 28 12.58 5.57 41.07
N SER A 29 13.15 4.39 40.84
CA SER A 29 13.42 3.87 39.51
C SER A 29 12.14 3.50 38.76
N LEU A 30 11.14 2.95 39.46
CA LEU A 30 9.85 2.58 38.86
C LEU A 30 9.03 3.82 38.52
N THR A 31 9.05 4.89 39.34
CA THR A 31 8.38 6.15 39.04
C THR A 31 9.07 6.89 37.89
N LEU A 32 10.41 6.84 37.77
CA LEU A 32 11.14 7.42 36.66
C LEU A 32 10.88 6.64 35.36
N LEU A 33 10.81 5.31 35.41
CA LEU A 33 10.45 4.46 34.27
C LEU A 33 9.00 4.69 33.83
N LEU A 34 8.07 4.83 34.78
CA LEU A 34 6.67 5.13 34.48
C LEU A 34 6.53 6.55 33.86
N MET A 35 7.27 7.55 34.34
CA MET A 35 7.29 8.88 33.71
C MET A 35 7.92 8.86 32.32
N MET A 36 8.95 8.04 32.06
CA MET A 36 9.51 7.86 30.71
C MET A 36 8.52 7.18 29.76
N VAL A 37 7.72 6.22 30.23
CA VAL A 37 6.68 5.56 29.42
C VAL A 37 5.55 6.54 29.08
N TRP A 38 5.16 7.42 30.01
CA TRP A 38 4.16 8.46 29.75
C TRP A 38 4.67 9.59 28.83
N ALA A 39 5.97 9.86 28.83
CA ALA A 39 6.58 10.80 27.89
C ALA A 39 6.60 10.28 26.45
N GLN A 40 6.51 8.97 26.25
CA GLN A 40 6.43 8.37 24.90
C GLN A 40 5.02 8.48 24.28
N PHE A 41 3.98 8.75 25.05
CA PHE A 41 2.60 8.92 24.54
C PHE A 41 2.23 10.36 24.22
N ALA A 42 3.11 11.32 24.47
CA ALA A 42 2.93 12.71 24.06
C ALA A 42 3.57 12.98 22.68
N PHE A 43 3.43 12.10 21.72
CA PHE A 43 3.43 12.51 20.33
C PHE A 43 2.13 13.24 20.10
N ALA A 44 2.14 14.56 20.37
CA ALA A 44 1.09 15.43 19.90
C ALA A 44 0.86 15.12 18.42
N GLN A 45 -0.35 14.82 18.05
CA GLN A 45 -0.74 14.64 16.66
C GLN A 45 -0.42 15.95 15.95
N GLN A 46 0.77 16.04 15.36
CA GLN A 46 1.16 17.22 14.61
C GLN A 46 0.27 17.29 13.38
N SER A 47 -0.31 18.43 13.15
CA SER A 47 -1.11 18.72 11.96
C SER A 47 -0.37 19.68 11.05
N TRP A 48 -0.58 19.52 9.77
CA TRP A 48 0.11 20.24 8.71
C TRP A 48 -0.90 20.82 7.74
N VAL A 49 -0.58 21.92 7.09
CA VAL A 49 -1.33 22.43 5.94
C VAL A 49 -0.58 21.97 4.69
N GLN A 50 -1.11 20.99 3.98
CA GLN A 50 -0.55 20.58 2.69
C GLN A 50 -1.06 21.53 1.61
N VAL A 51 -0.13 22.19 0.93
CA VAL A 51 -0.43 23.23 -0.06
C VAL A 51 -0.31 22.75 -1.50
N GLU A 52 0.58 21.76 -1.72
CA GLU A 52 0.84 21.24 -3.07
C GLU A 52 1.50 19.86 -2.98
N ALA A 53 1.43 19.08 -4.05
CA ALA A 53 2.22 17.86 -4.21
C ALA A 53 2.86 17.82 -5.60
N GLN A 54 4.14 17.42 -5.67
CA GLN A 54 4.92 17.34 -6.89
C GLN A 54 5.35 15.90 -7.20
N PRO A 55 5.40 15.50 -8.47
CA PRO A 55 5.77 14.13 -8.84
C PRO A 55 7.28 13.85 -8.73
N ASN A 56 8.12 14.88 -8.60
CA ASN A 56 9.57 14.76 -8.53
C ASN A 56 10.16 15.69 -7.46
N GLU A 57 11.33 15.32 -6.94
CA GLU A 57 12.00 15.99 -5.85
C GLU A 57 12.44 17.42 -6.19
N SER A 58 13.01 17.60 -7.38
CA SER A 58 13.49 18.93 -7.81
C SER A 58 12.35 19.94 -7.95
N GLY A 59 11.21 19.50 -8.49
CA GLY A 59 10.00 20.33 -8.56
C GLY A 59 9.46 20.67 -7.18
N ALA A 60 9.46 19.72 -6.24
CA ALA A 60 9.02 19.94 -4.89
C ALA A 60 9.91 20.93 -4.13
N ILE A 61 11.24 20.81 -4.27
CA ILE A 61 12.20 21.76 -3.68
C ILE A 61 12.02 23.16 -4.28
N ALA A 62 11.87 23.29 -5.60
CA ALA A 62 11.68 24.57 -6.26
C ALA A 62 10.37 25.27 -5.78
N ARG A 63 9.29 24.51 -5.65
CA ARG A 63 7.99 25.00 -5.16
C ARG A 63 8.05 25.34 -3.67
N ALA A 64 8.70 24.49 -2.84
CA ALA A 64 8.88 24.74 -1.41
C ALA A 64 9.69 26.04 -1.17
N ASN A 65 10.75 26.27 -1.95
CA ASN A 65 11.51 27.55 -1.91
C ASN A 65 10.64 28.77 -2.26
N ALA A 66 9.76 28.63 -3.27
CA ALA A 66 8.84 29.71 -3.65
C ALA A 66 7.86 30.05 -2.51
N TYR A 67 7.31 29.05 -1.85
CA TYR A 67 6.46 29.26 -0.67
C TYR A 67 7.23 29.80 0.53
N ALA A 68 8.46 29.31 0.77
CA ALA A 68 9.29 29.74 1.89
C ALA A 68 9.76 31.22 1.78
N ALA A 69 9.70 31.81 0.60
CA ALA A 69 9.95 33.24 0.41
C ALA A 69 8.85 34.16 1.02
N GLU A 70 7.64 33.63 1.21
CA GLU A 70 6.48 34.40 1.68
C GLU A 70 5.83 33.81 2.95
N ILE A 71 6.12 32.56 3.28
CA ILE A 71 5.49 31.82 4.38
C ILE A 71 6.57 31.13 5.21
N GLU A 72 6.47 31.32 6.52
CA GLU A 72 7.36 30.64 7.47
C GLU A 72 6.96 29.17 7.64
N SER A 73 7.91 28.33 8.10
CA SER A 73 7.69 26.92 8.44
C SER A 73 7.22 26.05 7.25
N VAL A 74 7.70 26.36 6.05
CA VAL A 74 7.49 25.49 4.88
C VAL A 74 8.43 24.29 4.94
N SER A 75 7.89 23.11 4.72
CA SER A 75 8.63 21.86 4.63
C SER A 75 8.16 21.06 3.41
N SER A 76 9.01 20.16 2.94
CA SER A 76 8.59 19.18 1.94
C SER A 76 9.02 17.78 2.35
N PHE A 77 8.10 16.84 2.19
CA PHE A 77 8.27 15.43 2.56
C PHE A 77 8.00 14.53 1.37
N ARG A 78 8.81 13.48 1.25
CA ARG A 78 8.50 12.40 0.34
C ARG A 78 7.30 11.63 0.88
N LEU A 79 6.25 11.52 0.08
CA LEU A 79 5.09 10.71 0.40
C LEU A 79 5.37 9.23 0.11
N ARG A 80 4.66 8.35 0.78
CA ARG A 80 4.75 6.91 0.50
C ARG A 80 4.31 6.56 -0.93
N SER A 81 3.48 7.39 -1.56
CA SER A 81 3.10 7.28 -2.97
C SER A 81 4.23 7.57 -3.98
N GLY A 82 5.41 7.99 -3.50
CA GLY A 82 6.52 8.44 -4.35
C GLY A 82 6.43 9.90 -4.80
N TRP A 83 5.36 10.61 -4.45
CA TRP A 83 5.21 12.05 -4.64
C TRP A 83 5.86 12.81 -3.49
N TYR A 84 5.90 14.14 -3.61
CA TYR A 84 6.52 15.04 -2.64
C TYR A 84 5.51 16.09 -2.23
N ALA A 85 5.06 16.04 -0.97
CA ALA A 85 4.16 17.03 -0.41
C ALA A 85 4.91 18.27 0.02
N ILE A 86 4.36 19.44 -0.29
CA ILE A 86 4.81 20.72 0.24
C ILE A 86 3.80 21.13 1.30
N VAL A 87 4.28 21.37 2.51
CA VAL A 87 3.44 21.58 3.69
C VAL A 87 3.92 22.75 4.51
N ILE A 88 3.01 23.36 5.27
CA ILE A 88 3.26 24.41 6.24
C ILE A 88 2.98 23.84 7.63
N GLY A 89 3.83 24.10 8.59
CA GLY A 89 3.79 23.57 9.94
C GLY A 89 5.11 22.91 10.35
N PRO A 90 5.12 22.12 11.44
CA PRO A 90 3.97 21.49 12.13
C PRO A 90 3.18 22.42 13.03
N PHE A 91 1.88 22.14 13.17
CA PHE A 91 1.01 22.77 14.14
C PHE A 91 0.69 21.80 15.29
N ALA A 92 0.53 22.34 16.49
CA ALA A 92 0.28 21.54 17.68
C ALA A 92 -1.13 20.89 17.72
N SER A 93 -2.06 21.40 16.90
CA SER A 93 -3.41 20.83 16.76
C SER A 93 -3.98 21.09 15.35
N GLU A 94 -5.00 20.31 14.99
CA GLU A 94 -5.73 20.48 13.74
C GLU A 94 -6.44 21.85 13.69
N ASP A 95 -6.93 22.34 14.82
CA ASP A 95 -7.60 23.65 14.88
C ASP A 95 -6.63 24.80 14.59
N GLN A 96 -5.39 24.72 15.04
CA GLN A 96 -4.34 25.67 14.69
C GLN A 96 -4.01 25.61 13.18
N ALA A 97 -3.84 24.42 12.63
CA ALA A 97 -3.63 24.23 11.21
C ALA A 97 -4.80 24.79 10.37
N ARG A 98 -6.03 24.62 10.85
CA ARG A 98 -7.24 25.14 10.21
C ARG A 98 -7.31 26.67 10.24
N GLY A 99 -6.98 27.27 11.38
CA GLY A 99 -6.89 28.72 11.53
C GLY A 99 -5.88 29.32 10.56
N GLU A 100 -4.67 28.73 10.48
CA GLU A 100 -3.63 29.17 9.57
C GLU A 100 -4.02 28.97 8.11
N LEU A 101 -4.62 27.83 7.75
CA LEU A 101 -5.12 27.58 6.40
C LEU A 101 -6.11 28.65 5.94
N LEU A 102 -7.05 29.06 6.82
CA LEU A 102 -8.01 30.11 6.51
C LEU A 102 -7.33 31.49 6.35
N ALA A 103 -6.36 31.81 7.21
CA ALA A 103 -5.59 33.06 7.11
C ALA A 103 -4.76 33.09 5.80
N LEU A 104 -4.10 31.99 5.44
CA LEU A 104 -3.31 31.87 4.22
C LEU A 104 -4.19 31.97 2.95
N ARG A 105 -5.36 31.35 2.96
CA ARG A 105 -6.34 31.49 1.86
C ARG A 105 -6.88 32.91 1.74
N GLY A 106 -7.18 33.57 2.87
CA GLY A 106 -7.64 34.94 2.91
C GLY A 106 -6.69 35.94 2.25
N ARG A 107 -5.38 35.74 2.40
CA ARG A 107 -4.33 36.53 1.71
C ARG A 107 -3.91 35.95 0.34
N ARG A 108 -4.55 34.89 -0.12
CA ARG A 108 -4.22 34.20 -1.38
C ARG A 108 -2.76 33.70 -1.45
N ALA A 109 -2.17 33.40 -0.32
CA ALA A 109 -0.78 32.91 -0.23
C ALA A 109 -0.67 31.41 -0.52
N VAL A 110 -1.79 30.67 -0.47
CA VAL A 110 -1.85 29.24 -0.78
C VAL A 110 -2.99 28.94 -1.76
N PRO A 111 -2.92 27.84 -2.52
CA PRO A 111 -4.00 27.39 -3.37
C PRO A 111 -5.29 27.10 -2.57
N ASN A 112 -6.43 27.22 -3.22
CA ASN A 112 -7.72 26.96 -2.57
C ASN A 112 -7.94 25.50 -2.20
N ASP A 113 -7.19 24.60 -2.81
CA ASP A 113 -7.19 23.15 -2.59
C ASP A 113 -6.21 22.69 -1.50
N ALA A 114 -5.46 23.61 -0.87
CA ALA A 114 -4.65 23.28 0.30
C ALA A 114 -5.54 22.68 1.41
N PHE A 115 -5.06 21.66 2.10
CA PHE A 115 -5.84 20.92 3.11
C PHE A 115 -4.99 20.58 4.34
N ILE A 116 -5.65 20.12 5.40
CA ILE A 116 -4.98 19.72 6.64
C ILE A 116 -4.58 18.25 6.51
N ALA A 117 -3.30 17.97 6.76
CA ALA A 117 -2.72 16.62 6.76
C ALA A 117 -2.21 16.26 8.17
N ASP A 118 -2.37 15.01 8.56
CA ASP A 118 -1.95 14.48 9.86
C ASP A 118 -0.49 13.98 9.89
N GLY A 119 0.22 14.12 8.79
CA GLY A 119 1.64 13.72 8.66
C GLY A 119 1.91 12.21 8.59
N ARG A 120 0.89 11.34 8.74
CA ARG A 120 1.10 9.87 8.75
C ARG A 120 1.70 9.32 7.47
N ASN A 121 1.46 10.00 6.35
CA ASN A 121 1.96 9.62 5.03
C ASN A 121 3.29 10.28 4.67
N PHE A 122 3.86 11.09 5.57
CA PHE A 122 5.11 11.77 5.34
C PHE A 122 6.28 10.83 5.64
N GLY A 123 7.16 10.67 4.67
CA GLY A 123 8.43 9.95 4.79
C GLY A 123 9.58 10.91 5.05
N ALA A 124 10.70 10.72 4.33
CA ALA A 124 11.87 11.56 4.50
C ALA A 124 11.58 13.03 4.15
N GLN A 125 11.99 13.93 5.02
CA GLN A 125 11.97 15.37 4.76
C GLN A 125 13.07 15.71 3.75
N ILE A 126 12.71 16.47 2.70
CA ILE A 126 13.63 16.87 1.65
C ILE A 126 13.88 18.39 1.63
N PHE A 127 13.05 19.17 2.34
CA PHE A 127 13.19 20.62 2.46
C PHE A 127 12.61 21.11 3.80
N GLY A 128 13.21 22.15 4.40
CA GLY A 128 12.82 22.76 5.66
C GLY A 128 13.81 22.44 6.79
N SER A 129 14.00 23.39 7.70
CA SER A 129 14.88 23.23 8.87
C SER A 129 14.12 22.68 10.07
N ASP A 130 14.82 21.91 10.91
CA ASP A 130 14.33 21.30 12.14
C ASP A 130 13.56 22.27 13.03
N SER A 131 12.42 21.80 13.45
CA SER A 131 11.41 22.39 14.32
C SER A 131 11.89 23.44 15.32
N VAL A 132 11.31 24.64 15.25
CA VAL A 132 11.15 25.51 16.42
C VAL A 132 9.71 25.37 16.89
N ALA A 133 9.53 24.78 18.07
CA ALA A 133 8.24 24.73 18.75
C ALA A 133 7.79 26.15 19.09
N VAL A 134 6.71 26.63 18.48
CA VAL A 134 6.10 27.91 18.87
C VAL A 134 5.26 27.67 20.13
N ALA A 135 5.64 28.35 21.22
CA ALA A 135 4.91 28.35 22.48
C ALA A 135 3.51 28.99 22.32
N PRO A 136 2.51 28.56 23.07
CA PRO A 136 1.14 29.01 22.91
C PRO A 136 0.95 30.45 23.43
N THR A 137 0.46 31.34 22.58
CA THR A 137 -0.04 32.67 22.97
C THR A 137 -1.51 32.55 23.33
N ALA A 138 -1.89 33.23 24.41
CA ALA A 138 -3.08 33.17 25.23
C ALA A 138 -4.49 33.21 24.53
N PRO A 139 -5.57 32.94 25.25
CA PRO A 139 -6.78 32.29 24.77
C PRO A 139 -7.73 33.22 24.02
N ALA A 140 -8.09 32.79 22.82
CA ALA A 140 -9.26 33.34 22.13
C ALA A 140 -10.54 32.63 22.63
N VAL A 141 -11.60 33.43 22.82
CA VAL A 141 -12.93 33.01 23.28
C VAL A 141 -13.46 31.81 22.47
N PRO A 142 -14.01 30.76 23.12
CA PRO A 142 -14.51 29.61 22.38
C PRO A 142 -15.78 29.96 21.61
N LEU A 143 -15.70 29.93 20.29
CA LEU A 143 -16.88 29.74 19.47
C LEU A 143 -17.40 28.33 19.69
N PRO A 144 -18.73 28.07 19.72
CA PRO A 144 -19.27 26.73 19.89
C PRO A 144 -18.74 25.81 18.83
N PRO A 145 -18.43 24.53 19.16
CA PRO A 145 -17.88 23.62 18.20
C PRO A 145 -18.89 23.39 17.07
N LEU A 146 -18.55 23.87 15.87
CA LEU A 146 -19.20 23.39 14.66
C LEU A 146 -18.96 21.87 14.65
N ARG A 147 -20.03 21.11 14.75
CA ARG A 147 -19.97 19.65 14.59
C ARG A 147 -19.28 19.37 13.25
N ALA A 148 -18.09 18.81 13.29
CA ALA A 148 -17.40 18.40 12.10
C ALA A 148 -18.33 17.46 11.34
N GLY A 149 -18.82 17.87 10.16
CA GLY A 149 -19.42 16.95 9.24
C GLY A 149 -20.75 17.28 8.58
N GLU A 150 -21.39 18.39 8.89
CA GLU A 150 -22.67 18.72 8.22
C GLU A 150 -22.55 20.02 7.39
N GLU A 151 -21.83 19.88 6.27
CA GLU A 151 -21.96 20.81 5.14
C GLU A 151 -23.41 20.73 4.63
N SER A 152 -24.10 21.87 4.53
CA SER A 152 -25.42 21.85 3.88
C SER A 152 -25.30 21.43 2.40
N PRO A 153 -26.35 20.92 1.77
CA PRO A 153 -26.30 20.60 0.33
C PRO A 153 -25.93 21.79 -0.55
N GLU A 154 -26.18 23.01 -0.10
CA GLU A 154 -25.80 24.24 -0.80
C GLU A 154 -24.30 24.52 -0.64
N ASP A 155 -23.76 24.39 0.56
CA ASP A 155 -22.33 24.54 0.82
C ASP A 155 -21.52 23.45 0.11
N ALA A 156 -22.03 22.20 0.10
CA ALA A 156 -21.43 21.11 -0.64
C ALA A 156 -21.36 21.38 -2.16
N ARG A 157 -22.39 22.04 -2.73
CA ARG A 157 -22.36 22.50 -4.13
C ARG A 157 -21.34 23.60 -4.37
N LEU A 158 -21.19 24.51 -3.42
CA LEU A 158 -20.22 25.59 -3.53
C LEU A 158 -18.79 25.04 -3.45
N SER A 159 -18.50 24.18 -2.48
CA SER A 159 -17.19 23.54 -2.33
C SER A 159 -16.85 22.62 -3.51
N GLU A 160 -17.83 21.92 -4.08
CA GLU A 160 -17.65 21.08 -5.25
C GLU A 160 -17.22 21.88 -6.50
N ARG A 161 -17.71 23.10 -6.69
CA ARG A 161 -17.33 23.96 -7.82
C ARG A 161 -15.85 24.35 -7.80
N LEU A 162 -15.24 24.31 -6.61
CA LEU A 162 -13.83 24.65 -6.42
C LEU A 162 -12.89 23.47 -6.73
N LEU A 163 -13.44 22.26 -6.95
CA LEU A 163 -12.64 21.09 -7.27
C LEU A 163 -11.93 21.25 -8.63
N SER A 164 -10.64 20.91 -8.64
CA SER A 164 -9.87 20.81 -9.88
C SER A 164 -10.39 19.69 -10.78
N ARG A 165 -9.95 19.65 -12.03
CA ARG A 165 -10.29 18.57 -12.95
C ARG A 165 -9.78 17.22 -12.46
N GLU A 166 -8.58 17.20 -11.91
CA GLU A 166 -7.91 16.02 -11.36
C GLU A 166 -8.68 15.49 -10.13
N GLN A 167 -9.11 16.37 -9.23
CA GLN A 167 -9.91 15.99 -8.06
C GLN A 167 -11.26 15.40 -8.47
N ARG A 168 -11.91 15.97 -9.48
CA ARG A 168 -13.17 15.41 -10.02
C ARG A 168 -12.95 14.04 -10.65
N ALA A 169 -11.87 13.87 -11.43
CA ALA A 169 -11.50 12.57 -11.99
C ALA A 169 -11.21 11.55 -10.89
N GLN A 170 -10.50 11.94 -9.83
CA GLN A 170 -10.20 11.09 -8.70
C GLN A 170 -11.47 10.61 -7.97
N LEU A 171 -12.46 11.47 -7.79
CA LEU A 171 -13.76 11.08 -7.24
C LEU A 171 -14.50 10.08 -8.14
N GLN A 172 -14.49 10.26 -9.46
CA GLN A 172 -15.06 9.30 -10.39
C GLN A 172 -14.31 7.96 -10.35
N ILE A 173 -12.98 7.97 -10.23
CA ILE A 173 -12.16 6.77 -10.08
C ILE A 173 -12.53 6.05 -8.78
N ALA A 174 -12.62 6.76 -7.66
CA ALA A 174 -12.99 6.20 -6.38
C ALA A 174 -14.42 5.62 -6.38
N LEU A 175 -15.40 6.31 -6.99
CA LEU A 175 -16.75 5.79 -7.19
C LEU A 175 -16.77 4.52 -8.08
N LYS A 176 -15.91 4.49 -9.11
CA LYS A 176 -15.76 3.31 -9.97
C LYS A 176 -15.14 2.14 -9.21
N TRP A 177 -14.14 2.42 -8.40
CA TRP A 177 -13.52 1.44 -7.51
C TRP A 177 -14.54 0.80 -6.55
N GLU A 178 -15.35 1.61 -5.91
CA GLU A 178 -16.43 1.15 -5.02
C GLU A 178 -17.56 0.42 -5.77
N GLY A 179 -17.62 0.54 -7.10
CA GLY A 179 -18.60 -0.14 -7.95
C GLY A 179 -19.87 0.66 -8.24
N PHE A 180 -19.92 1.93 -7.85
CA PHE A 180 -21.08 2.79 -8.08
C PHE A 180 -21.07 3.52 -9.44
N TYR A 181 -19.88 3.63 -10.07
CA TYR A 181 -19.69 4.32 -11.34
C TYR A 181 -19.02 3.42 -12.38
N ASN A 182 -19.64 3.27 -13.57
CA ASN A 182 -19.14 2.41 -14.65
C ASN A 182 -18.98 3.11 -16.00
N SER A 183 -19.02 4.44 -15.98
CA SER A 183 -18.81 5.24 -17.20
C SER A 183 -17.35 5.70 -17.33
N VAL A 184 -17.08 6.50 -18.38
CA VAL A 184 -15.76 7.07 -18.65
C VAL A 184 -15.39 8.11 -17.59
N ILE A 185 -14.11 8.14 -17.20
CA ILE A 185 -13.57 9.15 -16.30
C ILE A 185 -13.27 10.41 -17.12
N ASP A 186 -14.16 11.39 -17.08
CA ASP A 186 -14.10 12.63 -17.85
C ASP A 186 -13.94 13.89 -17.00
N ALA A 187 -13.92 13.70 -15.67
CA ALA A 187 -13.91 14.77 -14.66
C ALA A 187 -15.17 15.69 -14.72
N SER A 188 -16.27 15.17 -15.27
CA SER A 188 -17.54 15.90 -15.39
C SER A 188 -18.62 15.26 -14.53
N PHE A 189 -19.23 16.03 -13.65
CA PHE A 189 -20.28 15.53 -12.76
C PHE A 189 -21.67 15.65 -13.42
N GLY A 190 -21.87 14.85 -14.47
CA GLY A 190 -23.15 14.71 -15.14
C GLY A 190 -24.15 13.83 -14.38
N PRO A 191 -25.36 13.58 -14.97
CA PRO A 191 -26.40 12.78 -14.32
C PRO A 191 -25.96 11.37 -13.88
N GLY A 192 -25.03 10.75 -14.63
CA GLY A 192 -24.44 9.44 -14.29
C GLY A 192 -23.62 9.50 -13.00
N THR A 193 -22.72 10.46 -12.90
CA THR A 193 -21.90 10.68 -11.71
C THR A 193 -22.75 11.05 -10.50
N ARG A 194 -23.80 11.87 -10.69
CA ARG A 194 -24.75 12.23 -9.61
C ARG A 194 -25.48 11.03 -9.05
N ARG A 195 -25.95 10.12 -9.92
CA ARG A 195 -26.57 8.86 -9.48
C ARG A 195 -25.58 7.98 -8.73
N ALA A 196 -24.33 7.90 -9.19
CA ALA A 196 -23.29 7.14 -8.51
C ALA A 196 -22.97 7.69 -7.11
N MET A 197 -22.89 9.01 -6.97
CA MET A 197 -22.71 9.68 -5.67
C MET A 197 -23.89 9.42 -4.74
N ALA A 198 -25.12 9.53 -5.23
CA ALA A 198 -26.31 9.25 -4.43
C ALA A 198 -26.37 7.78 -3.97
N ALA A 199 -26.05 6.84 -4.84
CA ALA A 199 -26.02 5.42 -4.50
C ALA A 199 -24.92 5.09 -3.48
N TRP A 200 -23.74 5.72 -3.60
CA TRP A 200 -22.68 5.61 -2.60
C TRP A 200 -23.10 6.20 -1.25
N GLN A 201 -23.73 7.39 -1.25
CA GLN A 201 -24.28 8.01 -0.05
C GLN A 201 -25.29 7.09 0.64
N GLU A 202 -26.24 6.52 -0.11
CA GLU A 202 -27.25 5.58 0.41
C GLU A 202 -26.58 4.35 1.04
N ASN A 203 -25.60 3.76 0.37
CA ASN A 203 -24.84 2.62 0.89
C ASN A 203 -24.12 2.94 2.21
N ARG A 204 -23.60 4.17 2.35
CA ARG A 204 -22.95 4.67 3.57
C ARG A 204 -23.93 5.25 4.60
N ARG A 205 -25.23 5.17 4.34
CA ARG A 205 -26.32 5.69 5.19
C ARG A 205 -26.29 7.23 5.35
N TYR A 206 -25.80 7.91 4.34
CA TYR A 206 -25.95 9.36 4.17
C TYR A 206 -27.24 9.66 3.41
N GLU A 207 -27.72 10.90 3.49
CA GLU A 207 -28.80 11.38 2.63
C GLU A 207 -28.36 11.37 1.16
N PRO A 208 -29.09 10.72 0.24
CA PRO A 208 -28.67 10.51 -1.16
C PRO A 208 -28.89 11.76 -2.03
N THR A 209 -28.21 12.84 -1.71
CA THR A 209 -28.33 14.14 -2.41
C THR A 209 -27.69 14.14 -3.81
N GLY A 210 -26.81 13.18 -4.08
CA GLY A 210 -25.98 13.14 -5.30
C GLY A 210 -24.90 14.23 -5.34
N ILE A 211 -24.64 14.90 -4.23
CA ILE A 211 -23.58 15.89 -4.05
C ILE A 211 -22.84 15.55 -2.77
N LEU A 212 -21.58 15.18 -2.92
CA LEU A 212 -20.76 14.78 -1.79
C LEU A 212 -20.31 16.02 -1.00
N THR A 213 -20.45 15.98 0.31
CA THR A 213 -19.84 16.96 1.21
C THR A 213 -18.31 16.82 1.19
N THR A 214 -17.59 17.78 1.73
CA THR A 214 -16.11 17.70 1.85
C THR A 214 -15.68 16.48 2.64
N LEU A 215 -16.40 16.13 3.72
CA LEU A 215 -16.14 14.92 4.51
C LEU A 215 -16.36 13.65 3.66
N GLN A 216 -17.48 13.56 2.98
CA GLN A 216 -17.83 12.41 2.14
C GLN A 216 -16.83 12.22 0.97
N ARG A 217 -16.38 13.31 0.36
CA ARG A 217 -15.31 13.26 -0.65
C ARG A 217 -14.01 12.71 -0.07
N GLY A 218 -13.65 13.17 1.14
CA GLY A 218 -12.47 12.66 1.85
C GLY A 218 -12.58 11.17 2.14
N GLU A 219 -13.70 10.70 2.67
CA GLU A 219 -13.95 9.29 2.97
C GLU A 219 -13.89 8.42 1.71
N LEU A 220 -14.55 8.82 0.64
CA LEU A 220 -14.57 8.08 -0.61
C LEU A 220 -13.17 7.96 -1.23
N VAL A 221 -12.42 9.05 -1.28
CA VAL A 221 -11.07 9.06 -1.85
C VAL A 221 -10.09 8.29 -0.94
N GLN A 222 -10.22 8.44 0.38
CA GLN A 222 -9.35 7.75 1.33
C GLN A 222 -9.47 6.24 1.21
N GLY A 223 -10.69 5.72 1.07
CA GLY A 223 -10.90 4.28 0.84
C GLY A 223 -10.15 3.74 -0.38
N TYR A 224 -10.12 4.49 -1.47
CA TYR A 224 -9.35 4.12 -2.66
C TYR A 224 -7.83 4.27 -2.44
N LEU A 225 -7.38 5.34 -1.78
CA LEU A 225 -5.97 5.55 -1.47
C LEU A 225 -5.40 4.48 -0.55
N ASP A 226 -6.18 4.01 0.43
CA ASP A 226 -5.78 2.92 1.33
C ASP A 226 -5.50 1.62 0.55
N VAL A 227 -6.30 1.35 -0.48
CA VAL A 227 -6.06 0.22 -1.38
C VAL A 227 -4.76 0.38 -2.16
N LEU A 228 -4.55 1.54 -2.78
CA LEU A 228 -3.29 1.82 -3.50
C LEU A 228 -2.08 1.69 -2.58
N GLN A 229 -2.21 2.18 -1.35
CA GLN A 229 -1.16 2.08 -0.33
C GLN A 229 -0.92 0.63 0.09
N SER A 230 -1.97 -0.17 0.26
CA SER A 230 -1.84 -1.58 0.63
C SER A 230 -1.13 -2.40 -0.44
N LEU A 231 -1.37 -2.10 -1.70
CA LEU A 231 -0.68 -2.73 -2.83
C LEU A 231 0.77 -2.27 -2.95
N ASP A 232 1.04 -0.99 -2.70
CA ASP A 232 2.36 -0.36 -2.80
C ASP A 232 3.09 -0.77 -4.11
N MET A 233 2.42 -0.48 -5.25
CA MET A 233 2.93 -0.85 -6.57
C MET A 233 4.24 -0.14 -6.90
N ARG A 234 5.38 -0.82 -6.71
CA ARG A 234 6.72 -0.27 -6.95
C ARG A 234 7.42 -0.92 -8.13
N PRO A 235 8.26 -0.17 -8.86
CA PRO A 235 9.11 -0.76 -9.87
C PRO A 235 10.12 -1.72 -9.22
N VAL A 236 10.13 -2.95 -9.70
CA VAL A 236 11.15 -3.97 -9.42
C VAL A 236 11.99 -4.10 -10.68
N ILE A 237 13.29 -3.92 -10.54
CA ILE A 237 14.27 -4.10 -11.61
C ILE A 237 15.15 -5.28 -11.21
N ASP A 238 14.91 -6.43 -11.85
CA ASP A 238 15.75 -7.61 -11.67
C ASP A 238 16.76 -7.68 -12.82
N THR A 239 18.00 -7.34 -12.52
CA THR A 239 19.09 -7.32 -13.52
C THR A 239 19.54 -8.72 -13.90
N THR A 240 19.38 -9.71 -13.03
CA THR A 240 19.74 -11.12 -13.29
C THR A 240 18.73 -11.75 -14.24
N ALA A 241 17.44 -11.58 -13.98
CA ALA A 241 16.39 -12.05 -14.90
C ALA A 241 16.21 -11.12 -16.11
N GLY A 242 16.73 -9.89 -16.07
CA GLY A 242 16.56 -8.88 -17.11
C GLY A 242 15.10 -8.45 -17.28
N ILE A 243 14.43 -8.14 -16.18
CA ILE A 243 13.01 -7.74 -16.15
C ILE A 243 12.84 -6.49 -15.30
N GLU A 244 12.03 -5.58 -15.81
CA GLU A 244 11.48 -4.46 -15.05
C GLU A 244 9.95 -4.54 -15.07
N VAL A 245 9.33 -4.45 -13.89
CA VAL A 245 7.87 -4.49 -13.74
C VAL A 245 7.47 -3.86 -12.41
N LYS A 246 6.34 -3.15 -12.35
CA LYS A 246 5.77 -2.70 -11.08
C LYS A 246 5.05 -3.86 -10.41
N MET A 247 5.49 -4.22 -9.22
CA MET A 247 4.93 -5.33 -8.44
C MET A 247 4.25 -4.82 -7.16
N PRO A 248 3.28 -5.56 -6.61
CA PRO A 248 2.62 -5.21 -5.34
C PRO A 248 3.57 -5.45 -4.15
N ALA A 249 4.56 -4.58 -3.99
CA ALA A 249 5.62 -4.70 -2.99
C ALA A 249 5.12 -4.57 -1.55
N GLY A 250 3.88 -4.12 -1.33
CA GLY A 250 3.20 -4.19 -0.03
C GLY A 250 2.74 -5.61 0.33
N LEU A 251 2.68 -6.53 -0.64
CA LEU A 251 2.11 -7.87 -0.46
C LEU A 251 3.11 -8.99 -0.73
N VAL A 252 4.14 -8.74 -1.54
CA VAL A 252 5.14 -9.76 -1.89
C VAL A 252 6.56 -9.24 -1.67
N THR A 253 7.48 -10.16 -1.36
CA THR A 253 8.91 -9.89 -1.26
C THR A 253 9.70 -10.96 -2.00
N PHE A 254 10.90 -10.58 -2.47
CA PHE A 254 11.82 -11.54 -3.09
C PHE A 254 12.07 -12.73 -2.15
N ASP A 255 12.04 -13.92 -2.71
CA ASP A 255 12.33 -15.17 -2.01
C ASP A 255 13.63 -15.80 -2.51
N ARG A 256 13.64 -16.28 -3.76
CA ARG A 256 14.77 -16.97 -4.35
C ARG A 256 14.76 -16.94 -5.88
N TYR A 257 15.92 -17.21 -6.43
CA TYR A 257 16.05 -17.62 -7.84
C TYR A 257 15.96 -19.14 -7.94
N GLU A 258 15.17 -19.63 -8.88
CA GLU A 258 15.04 -21.04 -9.21
C GLU A 258 14.63 -21.15 -10.68
N SER A 259 15.64 -21.33 -11.56
CA SER A 259 15.44 -21.24 -13.01
C SER A 259 14.31 -22.15 -13.49
N PRO A 260 13.39 -21.65 -14.35
CA PRO A 260 13.39 -20.34 -15.02
C PRO A 260 12.66 -19.22 -14.25
N PHE A 261 12.40 -19.40 -12.95
CA PHE A 261 11.59 -18.51 -12.15
C PHE A 261 12.40 -17.69 -11.13
N VAL A 262 11.93 -16.46 -10.91
CA VAL A 262 12.29 -15.64 -9.74
C VAL A 262 11.09 -15.60 -8.83
N HIS A 263 11.18 -16.20 -7.68
CA HIS A 263 10.07 -16.35 -6.75
C HIS A 263 9.94 -15.14 -5.81
N TYR A 264 8.72 -14.69 -5.64
CA TYR A 264 8.30 -13.71 -4.66
C TYR A 264 7.24 -14.33 -3.75
N LYS A 265 7.55 -14.37 -2.46
CA LYS A 265 6.67 -14.95 -1.45
C LYS A 265 5.77 -13.91 -0.81
N PRO A 266 4.65 -14.33 -0.19
CA PRO A 266 3.77 -13.44 0.55
C PRO A 266 4.51 -12.71 1.69
N LEU A 267 4.20 -11.43 1.88
CA LEU A 267 4.55 -10.65 3.08
C LEU A 267 3.49 -10.76 4.17
N THR A 268 2.25 -11.06 3.77
CA THR A 268 1.07 -11.11 4.61
C THR A 268 0.41 -12.48 4.52
N GLU A 269 -0.52 -12.78 5.41
CA GLU A 269 -1.32 -14.01 5.38
C GLU A 269 -2.30 -14.08 4.20
N ASP A 270 -2.42 -13.00 3.43
CA ASP A 270 -3.31 -12.90 2.25
C ASP A 270 -2.98 -13.92 1.15
N GLY A 271 -1.80 -14.54 1.21
CA GLY A 271 -1.42 -15.61 0.29
C GLY A 271 -1.06 -15.15 -1.13
N VAL A 272 -0.91 -13.84 -1.36
CA VAL A 272 -0.49 -13.29 -2.66
C VAL A 272 0.93 -13.76 -2.99
N LYS A 273 1.11 -14.34 -4.19
CA LYS A 273 2.42 -14.77 -4.69
C LYS A 273 2.66 -14.19 -6.08
N ALA A 274 3.91 -14.04 -6.44
CA ALA A 274 4.29 -13.69 -7.80
C ALA A 274 5.58 -14.43 -8.19
N PHE A 275 5.78 -14.62 -9.47
CA PHE A 275 7.08 -14.99 -9.98
C PHE A 275 7.36 -14.30 -11.32
N LEU A 276 8.63 -14.00 -11.56
CA LEU A 276 9.10 -13.57 -12.87
C LEU A 276 9.59 -14.80 -13.63
N ILE A 277 9.47 -14.76 -14.95
CA ILE A 277 9.88 -15.81 -15.87
C ILE A 277 11.01 -15.27 -16.71
N SER A 278 12.16 -15.96 -16.73
CA SER A 278 13.29 -15.54 -17.54
C SER A 278 14.13 -16.75 -17.95
N GLN A 279 14.13 -17.06 -19.23
CA GLN A 279 14.97 -18.14 -19.80
C GLN A 279 15.38 -17.82 -21.23
N SER A 280 16.49 -18.41 -21.66
CA SER A 280 16.87 -18.43 -23.08
C SER A 280 15.91 -19.35 -23.84
N GLY A 281 15.59 -19.00 -25.08
CA GLY A 281 14.75 -19.86 -25.88
C GLY A 281 14.16 -19.19 -27.11
N ASP A 282 13.37 -19.97 -27.81
CA ASP A 282 12.73 -19.65 -29.08
C ASP A 282 11.21 -19.88 -29.00
N GLN A 283 10.57 -20.05 -30.16
CA GLN A 283 9.14 -20.32 -30.27
C GLN A 283 8.72 -21.64 -29.60
N ASP A 284 9.55 -22.67 -29.72
CA ASP A 284 9.26 -23.96 -29.12
C ASP A 284 9.34 -23.89 -27.59
N THR A 285 10.30 -23.13 -27.07
CA THR A 285 10.42 -22.82 -25.64
C THR A 285 9.20 -22.06 -25.12
N LEU A 286 8.72 -21.04 -25.86
CA LEU A 286 7.53 -20.28 -25.49
C LEU A 286 6.29 -21.18 -25.42
N THR A 287 6.14 -22.08 -26.42
CA THR A 287 5.01 -23.01 -26.50
C THR A 287 5.08 -24.04 -25.39
N ALA A 288 6.26 -24.66 -25.16
CA ALA A 288 6.45 -25.58 -24.06
C ALA A 288 6.17 -24.98 -22.68
N LEU A 289 6.62 -23.74 -22.46
CA LEU A 289 6.33 -23.02 -21.23
C LEU A 289 4.82 -22.76 -21.05
N TYR A 290 4.12 -22.38 -22.13
CA TYR A 290 2.66 -22.21 -22.10
C TYR A 290 1.94 -23.51 -21.69
N ASP A 291 2.35 -24.64 -22.25
CA ASP A 291 1.73 -25.95 -21.96
C ASP A 291 2.03 -26.39 -20.51
N ILE A 292 3.28 -26.25 -20.07
CA ILE A 292 3.71 -26.67 -18.73
C ILE A 292 3.02 -25.81 -17.65
N LEU A 293 2.97 -24.50 -17.81
CA LEU A 293 2.36 -23.60 -16.82
C LEU A 293 0.89 -23.94 -16.54
N GLN A 294 0.18 -24.46 -17.52
CA GLN A 294 -1.20 -24.88 -17.35
C GLN A 294 -1.37 -26.15 -16.50
N THR A 295 -0.30 -26.88 -16.23
CA THR A 295 -0.33 -28.05 -15.34
C THR A 295 -0.13 -27.71 -13.87
N LEU A 296 0.25 -26.46 -13.56
CA LEU A 296 0.56 -26.03 -12.19
C LEU A 296 -0.71 -25.80 -11.38
N GLU A 297 -0.65 -26.09 -10.07
CA GLU A 297 -1.74 -25.79 -9.13
C GLU A 297 -2.04 -24.28 -9.05
N VAL A 298 -1.01 -23.44 -9.15
CA VAL A 298 -1.14 -21.97 -9.12
C VAL A 298 -1.77 -21.38 -10.38
N VAL A 299 -2.05 -22.20 -11.39
CA VAL A 299 -2.74 -21.82 -12.63
C VAL A 299 -4.01 -22.65 -12.78
N PRO A 300 -5.12 -22.28 -12.13
CA PRO A 300 -6.38 -23.01 -12.20
C PRO A 300 -6.88 -23.26 -13.63
N GLY A 301 -7.71 -24.29 -13.79
CA GLY A 301 -8.17 -24.75 -15.11
C GLY A 301 -9.09 -23.77 -15.84
N ASP A 302 -9.91 -23.02 -15.12
CA ASP A 302 -10.88 -22.09 -15.68
C ASP A 302 -10.25 -20.72 -15.93
N GLY A 303 -10.63 -20.08 -17.03
CA GLY A 303 -10.15 -18.77 -17.42
C GLY A 303 -9.70 -18.67 -18.88
N ALA A 304 -9.46 -17.46 -19.34
CA ALA A 304 -9.06 -17.19 -20.71
C ALA A 304 -7.60 -17.59 -20.96
N ARG A 305 -7.35 -18.21 -22.12
CA ARG A 305 -6.03 -18.63 -22.54
C ARG A 305 -5.77 -18.20 -23.97
N THR A 306 -4.62 -17.62 -24.20
CA THR A 306 -4.21 -17.20 -25.56
C THR A 306 -2.74 -17.45 -25.76
N LEU A 307 -2.41 -18.22 -26.81
CA LEU A 307 -1.07 -18.40 -27.30
C LEU A 307 -0.96 -17.74 -28.69
N ARG A 308 0.00 -16.84 -28.85
CA ARG A 308 0.35 -16.19 -30.10
C ARG A 308 1.79 -16.55 -30.48
N ARG A 309 2.23 -16.05 -31.61
CA ARG A 309 3.59 -16.32 -32.08
C ARG A 309 4.67 -15.76 -31.14
N GLU A 310 4.45 -14.62 -30.55
CA GLU A 310 5.48 -13.91 -29.76
C GLU A 310 5.11 -13.76 -28.28
N ASP A 311 3.89 -14.10 -27.90
CA ASP A 311 3.44 -13.99 -26.51
C ASP A 311 2.33 -14.98 -26.18
N PHE A 312 2.10 -15.15 -24.89
CA PHE A 312 0.88 -15.78 -24.39
C PHE A 312 0.40 -15.09 -23.11
N PHE A 313 -0.89 -15.29 -22.81
CA PHE A 313 -1.39 -15.11 -21.47
C PHE A 313 -2.29 -16.28 -21.06
N ILE A 314 -2.32 -16.53 -19.75
CA ILE A 314 -3.16 -17.55 -19.12
C ILE A 314 -3.83 -16.87 -17.94
N GLU A 315 -5.15 -16.84 -17.92
CA GLU A 315 -5.94 -16.57 -16.74
C GLU A 315 -6.37 -17.88 -16.10
N GLY A 316 -6.32 -17.94 -14.78
CA GLY A 316 -6.78 -19.08 -14.02
C GLY A 316 -7.66 -18.63 -12.86
N GLN A 317 -8.77 -19.36 -12.61
CA GLN A 317 -9.66 -19.08 -11.49
C GLN A 317 -10.27 -20.37 -10.95
N ASN A 318 -10.35 -20.46 -9.63
CA ASN A 318 -11.13 -21.45 -8.88
C ASN A 318 -11.68 -20.80 -7.61
N ASP A 319 -12.23 -21.59 -6.69
CA ASP A 319 -12.83 -21.09 -5.45
C ASP A 319 -11.81 -20.52 -4.46
N GLU A 320 -10.54 -20.84 -4.60
CA GLU A 320 -9.48 -20.45 -3.67
C GLU A 320 -8.60 -19.31 -4.22
N ILE A 321 -8.21 -19.40 -5.50
CA ILE A 321 -7.26 -18.48 -6.12
C ILE A 321 -7.70 -18.05 -7.52
N GLN A 322 -7.21 -16.88 -7.89
CA GLN A 322 -7.18 -16.36 -9.25
C GLN A 322 -5.72 -16.07 -9.64
N SER A 323 -5.39 -16.29 -10.90
CA SER A 323 -4.02 -16.09 -11.39
C SER A 323 -4.00 -15.46 -12.78
N TYR A 324 -2.93 -14.75 -13.07
CA TYR A 324 -2.64 -14.21 -14.38
C TYR A 324 -1.16 -14.44 -14.70
N THR A 325 -0.90 -15.12 -15.79
CA THR A 325 0.45 -15.33 -16.31
C THR A 325 0.58 -14.74 -17.70
N TYR A 326 1.64 -13.98 -17.92
CA TYR A 326 2.00 -13.42 -19.22
C TYR A 326 3.46 -13.70 -19.50
N ALA A 327 3.77 -14.12 -20.71
CA ALA A 327 5.15 -14.18 -21.18
C ALA A 327 5.25 -13.82 -22.67
N ARG A 328 6.41 -13.32 -23.06
CA ARG A 328 6.72 -12.99 -24.45
C ARG A 328 8.13 -13.43 -24.84
N LEU A 329 8.25 -13.82 -26.09
CA LEU A 329 9.51 -14.09 -26.76
C LEU A 329 10.05 -12.78 -27.38
N SER A 330 11.28 -12.44 -27.06
CA SER A 330 11.98 -11.29 -27.64
C SER A 330 13.49 -11.52 -27.58
N GLY A 331 14.19 -11.37 -28.72
CA GLY A 331 15.65 -11.43 -28.76
C GLY A 331 16.26 -12.75 -28.27
N GLY A 332 15.60 -13.90 -28.56
CA GLY A 332 16.09 -15.21 -28.12
C GLY A 332 15.90 -15.49 -26.62
N THR A 333 15.01 -14.76 -25.98
CA THR A 333 14.66 -14.98 -24.55
C THR A 333 13.15 -14.95 -24.37
N VAL A 334 12.63 -15.83 -23.50
CA VAL A 334 11.25 -15.80 -23.03
C VAL A 334 11.22 -15.13 -21.67
N LYS A 335 10.48 -14.04 -21.57
CA LYS A 335 10.35 -13.26 -20.33
C LYS A 335 8.91 -12.98 -20.01
N GLY A 336 8.58 -13.01 -18.72
CA GLY A 336 7.21 -12.84 -18.28
C GLY A 336 7.08 -12.70 -16.78
N PHE A 337 5.84 -12.78 -16.33
CA PHE A 337 5.50 -12.83 -14.92
C PHE A 337 4.22 -13.62 -14.70
N SER A 338 4.03 -14.08 -13.48
CA SER A 338 2.77 -14.61 -12.99
C SER A 338 2.41 -13.93 -11.67
N LEU A 339 1.12 -13.68 -11.50
CA LEU A 339 0.52 -13.13 -10.28
C LEU A 339 -0.55 -14.10 -9.81
N ILE A 340 -0.48 -14.53 -8.56
CA ILE A 340 -1.42 -15.45 -7.91
C ILE A 340 -2.04 -14.70 -6.75
N TRP A 341 -3.37 -14.79 -6.65
CA TRP A 341 -4.16 -13.98 -5.73
C TRP A 341 -5.35 -14.75 -5.16
N PRO A 342 -5.81 -14.50 -3.92
CA PRO A 342 -7.04 -15.08 -3.40
C PRO A 342 -8.26 -14.76 -4.26
N ALA A 343 -9.15 -15.74 -4.45
CA ALA A 343 -10.32 -15.59 -5.33
C ALA A 343 -11.33 -14.53 -4.89
N ASN A 344 -11.34 -14.17 -3.61
CA ASN A 344 -12.31 -13.23 -3.03
C ASN A 344 -11.91 -11.75 -3.13
N ASP A 345 -10.84 -11.42 -3.86
CA ASP A 345 -10.30 -10.05 -3.96
C ASP A 345 -10.02 -9.64 -5.42
N GLU A 346 -11.04 -9.78 -6.25
CA GLU A 346 -10.94 -9.52 -7.70
C GLU A 346 -10.53 -8.09 -8.05
N LYS A 347 -11.00 -7.09 -7.28
CA LYS A 347 -10.71 -5.68 -7.58
C LYS A 347 -9.25 -5.33 -7.39
N ARG A 348 -8.64 -5.76 -6.28
CA ARG A 348 -7.21 -5.51 -6.02
C ARG A 348 -6.34 -6.31 -6.99
N PHE A 349 -6.74 -7.55 -7.28
CA PHE A 349 -6.09 -8.37 -8.30
C PHE A 349 -6.09 -7.69 -9.67
N ALA A 350 -7.24 -7.21 -10.15
CA ALA A 350 -7.36 -6.54 -11.44
C ALA A 350 -6.45 -5.30 -11.51
N LEU A 351 -6.43 -4.49 -10.46
CA LEU A 351 -5.58 -3.30 -10.39
C LEU A 351 -4.09 -3.64 -10.40
N ALA A 352 -3.67 -4.66 -9.64
CA ALA A 352 -2.29 -5.13 -9.63
C ALA A 352 -1.91 -5.74 -10.99
N LYS A 353 -2.74 -6.62 -11.55
CA LYS A 353 -2.57 -7.23 -12.87
C LYS A 353 -2.37 -6.17 -13.96
N ASP A 354 -3.30 -5.22 -14.06
CA ASP A 354 -3.24 -4.17 -15.09
C ASP A 354 -2.00 -3.29 -14.96
N THR A 355 -1.60 -3.01 -13.71
CA THR A 355 -0.36 -2.27 -13.44
C THR A 355 0.88 -3.07 -13.85
N MET A 356 0.92 -4.37 -13.55
CA MET A 356 2.02 -5.26 -13.96
C MET A 356 2.11 -5.36 -15.48
N VAL A 357 0.98 -5.62 -16.15
CA VAL A 357 0.92 -5.73 -17.64
C VAL A 357 1.41 -4.45 -18.32
N THR A 358 0.95 -3.30 -17.87
CA THR A 358 1.29 -2.00 -18.50
C THR A 358 2.73 -1.55 -18.22
N SER A 359 3.31 -2.01 -17.11
CA SER A 359 4.67 -1.63 -16.70
C SER A 359 5.74 -2.66 -17.07
N PHE A 360 5.34 -3.85 -17.52
CA PHE A 360 6.27 -4.92 -17.85
C PHE A 360 7.19 -4.54 -19.02
N SER A 361 8.50 -4.60 -18.77
CA SER A 361 9.53 -4.25 -19.74
C SER A 361 10.69 -5.24 -19.68
N PRO A 362 10.88 -6.06 -20.73
CA PRO A 362 12.07 -6.90 -20.85
C PRO A 362 13.33 -6.02 -20.94
N ARG A 363 14.36 -6.39 -20.21
CA ARG A 363 15.68 -5.76 -20.16
C ARG A 363 16.75 -6.75 -20.60
N GLN A 364 18.00 -6.31 -20.72
CA GLN A 364 19.14 -7.19 -20.92
C GLN A 364 19.33 -8.09 -19.70
N GLY A 365 19.88 -9.29 -19.90
CA GLY A 365 20.04 -10.32 -18.88
C GLY A 365 19.05 -11.47 -19.09
N VAL A 366 19.42 -12.64 -18.65
CA VAL A 366 18.58 -13.82 -18.60
C VAL A 366 19.00 -14.66 -17.39
N LEU A 367 18.02 -15.21 -16.69
CA LEU A 367 18.32 -16.03 -15.52
C LEU A 367 19.16 -17.24 -15.94
N PRO A 368 20.33 -17.48 -15.34
CA PRO A 368 21.13 -18.66 -15.66
C PRO A 368 20.40 -19.96 -15.32
N ASP A 369 20.52 -20.98 -16.14
CA ASP A 369 19.90 -22.29 -15.89
C ASP A 369 20.35 -22.95 -14.57
N THR A 370 21.54 -22.56 -14.08
CA THR A 370 22.09 -22.99 -12.79
C THR A 370 21.63 -22.15 -11.59
N ALA A 371 20.77 -21.14 -11.81
CA ALA A 371 20.29 -20.32 -10.71
C ALA A 371 19.36 -21.12 -9.79
N GLY A 372 19.72 -21.25 -8.52
CA GLY A 372 18.89 -21.84 -7.47
C GLY A 372 19.29 -23.21 -6.97
N SER A 373 19.87 -24.09 -7.75
CA SER A 373 20.30 -25.41 -7.26
C SER A 373 21.68 -25.81 -7.81
N GLY A 374 22.61 -26.09 -6.91
CA GLY A 374 23.84 -26.76 -7.28
C GLY A 374 23.52 -28.20 -7.74
N VAL A 375 23.51 -28.41 -9.04
CA VAL A 375 23.34 -29.75 -9.69
C VAL A 375 21.87 -30.18 -9.81
N GLN A 376 21.15 -29.70 -10.84
CA GLN A 376 20.05 -30.49 -11.41
C GLN A 376 19.72 -30.06 -12.85
N ASP A 377 19.28 -31.01 -13.66
CA ASP A 377 18.62 -30.79 -14.95
C ASP A 377 17.55 -29.72 -14.83
N ILE A 378 17.37 -28.94 -15.91
CA ILE A 378 16.35 -27.85 -15.95
C ILE A 378 15.00 -28.41 -15.53
N ASP A 379 14.62 -28.19 -14.28
CA ASP A 379 13.28 -28.51 -13.82
C ASP A 379 12.36 -27.28 -14.11
N LEU A 380 11.64 -27.38 -15.21
CA LEU A 380 10.68 -26.31 -15.62
C LEU A 380 9.55 -26.09 -14.61
N LEU A 381 9.42 -26.99 -13.63
CA LEU A 381 8.40 -26.95 -12.59
C LEU A 381 8.96 -26.55 -11.22
N ALA A 382 10.25 -26.19 -11.18
CA ALA A 382 10.99 -25.94 -9.96
C ALA A 382 10.18 -25.14 -8.93
N GLY A 383 9.95 -25.74 -7.78
CA GLY A 383 9.27 -25.13 -6.64
C GLY A 383 7.78 -24.82 -6.83
N LEU A 384 7.15 -25.31 -7.90
CA LEU A 384 5.71 -25.16 -8.14
C LEU A 384 5.02 -26.52 -8.17
N ASP A 385 3.94 -26.65 -7.40
CA ASP A 385 3.19 -27.90 -7.34
C ASP A 385 2.37 -28.14 -8.63
N ILE A 386 2.42 -29.39 -9.11
CA ILE A 386 1.63 -29.84 -10.27
C ILE A 386 0.22 -30.16 -9.80
N ARG A 387 -0.76 -29.70 -10.56
CA ARG A 387 -2.17 -30.00 -10.33
C ARG A 387 -2.38 -31.52 -10.35
N ARG A 388 -2.90 -32.06 -9.26
CA ARG A 388 -3.27 -33.46 -9.17
C ARG A 388 -4.58 -33.67 -9.90
N ALA A 389 -4.68 -34.79 -10.64
CA ALA A 389 -5.94 -35.16 -11.25
C ALA A 389 -6.96 -35.50 -10.15
N ASP A 390 -8.15 -34.92 -10.21
CA ASP A 390 -9.25 -35.21 -9.27
C ASP A 390 -9.67 -36.68 -9.29
N ARG A 391 -9.42 -37.36 -10.40
CA ARG A 391 -9.69 -38.80 -10.59
C ARG A 391 -8.60 -39.42 -11.45
N THR A 392 -7.96 -40.45 -10.93
CA THR A 392 -7.09 -41.31 -11.70
C THR A 392 -7.83 -42.60 -12.02
N ARG A 393 -7.82 -43.03 -13.27
CA ARG A 393 -8.40 -44.29 -13.70
C ARG A 393 -7.37 -45.09 -14.50
N SER A 394 -7.38 -46.39 -14.36
CA SER A 394 -6.60 -47.26 -15.19
C SER A 394 -7.27 -47.45 -16.56
N GLY A 395 -6.50 -47.39 -17.61
CA GLY A 395 -6.94 -47.63 -18.97
C GLY A 395 -5.85 -48.34 -19.75
N PHE A 396 -6.22 -49.04 -20.80
CA PHE A 396 -5.26 -49.63 -21.73
C PHE A 396 -5.64 -49.28 -23.17
N TYR A 397 -4.62 -49.12 -23.98
CA TYR A 397 -4.79 -48.88 -25.41
C TYR A 397 -5.39 -50.09 -26.10
N ILE A 398 -6.42 -49.92 -26.89
CA ILE A 398 -7.11 -51.00 -27.62
C ILE A 398 -6.79 -50.98 -29.10
N ASP A 399 -6.22 -49.92 -29.63
CA ASP A 399 -5.76 -49.86 -31.01
C ASP A 399 -4.51 -48.95 -31.15
N ARG A 400 -4.02 -48.82 -32.39
CA ARG A 400 -2.86 -48.00 -32.73
C ARG A 400 -3.19 -46.54 -32.97
N ASP A 401 -4.47 -46.18 -33.02
CA ASP A 401 -4.97 -44.86 -33.27
C ASP A 401 -5.21 -44.10 -31.97
N GLY A 402 -4.86 -44.67 -30.82
CA GLY A 402 -4.88 -44.04 -29.51
C GLY A 402 -6.17 -44.22 -28.74
N ALA A 403 -7.10 -45.08 -29.16
CA ALA A 403 -8.30 -45.39 -28.40
C ALA A 403 -7.93 -46.11 -27.09
N VAL A 404 -8.51 -45.64 -25.96
CA VAL A 404 -8.25 -46.13 -24.61
C VAL A 404 -9.53 -46.64 -23.96
N LEU A 405 -9.52 -47.88 -23.50
CA LEU A 405 -10.59 -48.42 -22.67
C LEU A 405 -10.30 -48.11 -21.20
N THR A 406 -11.28 -47.45 -20.53
CA THR A 406 -11.15 -47.10 -19.11
C THR A 406 -12.30 -47.70 -18.32
N THR A 407 -12.12 -47.88 -17.02
CA THR A 407 -13.22 -48.25 -16.11
C THR A 407 -14.12 -47.02 -15.82
N SER A 408 -15.42 -47.16 -15.90
CA SER A 408 -16.40 -46.14 -15.57
C SER A 408 -16.52 -45.91 -14.06
#